data_a8d963e6ad464db988791879f28ee4ee
#
_entry.id   a8d963e6ad464db988791879f28ee4ee
#
_cell.length_a   1.000
_cell.length_b   1.000
_cell.length_c   1.000
_cell.angle_alpha   90.00
_cell.angle_beta   90.00
_cell.angle_gamma   90.00
#
_symmetry.space_group_name_H-M   'P 1'
#
loop_
_entity.id
_entity.type
_entity.pdbx_description
1 polymer ?
#
loop_
_entity_poly.entity_id
_entity_poly.type
_entity_poly.pdbx_seq_one_letter_code
_entity_poly.pdbx_strand_id
1 'polypeptide(L)'
;MLISACFGIRNIRRKLRPLNDLAVRAETLSNMSSDEVNLEHLEQAISNVSVDANDIRISTGDKDLQSIEVALNNLLARMQESKRQQARFVSDASHELRTPISVIQGYVNMLDRWGKEDEAVLNESIEALKNESDHMKDLIEQLLFLARGDSGRNTLKPVEVDLNDLVQEVYEESMMIDETHPYEFSACPGCMVRGDVAMLKQSIRIFVQNAAKYSDKGDTIHFTVGRSERGVYYQVQDEGIGMQASEVVHIFERFYRSDEARNSETGGSGLGLSIAKWIVDAHDGQIEVLTRPDFGTRFRVTFPCSTDVNMVQ
;
A
#
# COMPACT_ATOMS: atom_id res chain seq x y z
N MET A 1 19.89 -1.99 28.20
CA MET A 1 20.08 -0.73 27.46
C MET A 1 21.09 -0.78 26.34
N LEU A 2 22.05 -1.73 26.31
CA LEU A 2 23.10 -1.86 25.25
C LEU A 2 22.64 -2.62 23.99
N ILE A 3 21.61 -3.45 24.05
CA ILE A 3 21.14 -4.27 22.90
C ILE A 3 20.32 -3.45 21.90
N SER A 4 19.63 -2.39 22.35
CA SER A 4 18.84 -1.50 21.47
C SER A 4 19.72 -0.60 20.59
N ALA A 5 20.89 -0.19 21.08
CA ALA A 5 21.83 0.64 20.32
C ALA A 5 22.51 -0.13 19.17
N CYS A 6 22.80 -1.43 19.36
CA CYS A 6 23.39 -2.27 18.31
C CYS A 6 22.41 -2.55 17.14
N PHE A 7 21.11 -2.61 17.41
CA PHE A 7 20.11 -2.84 16.36
C PHE A 7 19.91 -1.58 15.49
N GLY A 8 19.96 -0.37 16.08
CA GLY A 8 19.90 0.90 15.36
C GLY A 8 21.09 1.09 14.41
N ILE A 9 22.30 0.80 14.88
CA ILE A 9 23.54 0.96 14.09
C ILE A 9 23.58 -0.04 12.91
N ARG A 10 23.08 -1.26 13.10
CA ARG A 10 23.05 -2.28 12.04
C ARG A 10 22.04 -1.94 10.94
N ASN A 11 20.93 -1.30 11.27
CA ASN A 11 19.90 -0.85 10.32
C ASN A 11 20.36 0.39 9.53
N ILE A 12 21.09 1.31 10.18
CA ILE A 12 21.71 2.47 9.53
C ILE A 12 22.83 2.03 8.57
N ARG A 13 23.67 1.08 8.96
CA ARG A 13 24.71 0.52 8.06
C ARG A 13 24.13 -0.18 6.83
N ARG A 14 22.97 -0.82 6.93
CA ARG A 14 22.33 -1.49 5.79
C ARG A 14 21.68 -0.49 4.82
N LYS A 15 21.18 0.64 5.33
CA LYS A 15 20.63 1.75 4.51
C LYS A 15 21.73 2.62 3.89
N LEU A 16 22.93 2.60 4.47
CA LEU A 16 24.10 3.34 3.94
C LEU A 16 25.00 2.45 3.05
N ARG A 17 24.72 1.17 2.89
CA ARG A 17 25.45 0.27 2.01
C ARG A 17 25.53 0.78 0.56
N PRO A 18 24.44 1.30 -0.06
CA PRO A 18 24.53 1.88 -1.40
C PRO A 18 25.45 3.10 -1.49
N LEU A 19 25.55 3.89 -0.41
CA LEU A 19 26.47 5.04 -0.34
C LEU A 19 27.93 4.59 -0.20
N ASN A 20 28.17 3.48 0.52
CA ASN A 20 29.52 2.92 0.64
C ASN A 20 29.97 2.24 -0.66
N ASP A 21 29.05 1.59 -1.39
CA ASP A 21 29.34 1.01 -2.71
C ASP A 21 29.59 2.11 -3.78
N LEU A 22 28.93 3.26 -3.65
CA LEU A 22 29.20 4.45 -4.47
C LEU A 22 30.53 5.09 -4.10
N ALA A 23 30.88 5.16 -2.82
CA ALA A 23 32.17 5.67 -2.36
C ALA A 23 33.31 4.78 -2.86
N VAL A 24 33.17 3.44 -2.80
CA VAL A 24 34.16 2.48 -3.32
C VAL A 24 34.30 2.57 -4.86
N ARG A 25 33.20 2.82 -5.57
CA ARG A 25 33.24 3.06 -7.03
C ARG A 25 33.82 4.42 -7.39
N ALA A 26 33.59 5.45 -6.57
CA ALA A 26 34.22 6.75 -6.69
C ALA A 26 35.72 6.69 -6.43
N GLU A 27 36.14 5.87 -5.45
CA GLU A 27 37.56 5.63 -5.13
C GLU A 27 38.29 4.83 -6.23
N THR A 28 37.61 3.90 -6.93
CA THR A 28 38.15 3.23 -8.13
C THR A 28 38.22 4.18 -9.33
N LEU A 29 37.35 5.15 -9.47
CA LEU A 29 37.42 6.20 -10.49
C LEU A 29 38.49 7.27 -10.15
N SER A 30 38.74 7.55 -8.88
CA SER A 30 39.78 8.46 -8.40
C SER A 30 41.22 7.95 -8.69
N ASN A 31 41.40 6.63 -8.80
CA ASN A 31 42.67 6.04 -9.18
C ASN A 31 43.00 6.11 -10.68
N MET A 32 42.12 6.71 -11.48
CA MET A 32 42.30 6.96 -12.90
C MET A 32 42.45 8.47 -13.21
N SER A 33 43.50 9.08 -12.69
CA SER A 33 44.03 10.44 -13.02
C SER A 33 43.43 11.66 -12.29
N SER A 34 44.33 12.33 -11.56
CA SER A 34 44.45 13.77 -11.28
C SER A 34 43.16 14.58 -11.10
N ASP A 35 42.73 14.70 -9.85
CA ASP A 35 42.38 16.01 -9.29
C ASP A 35 41.91 15.88 -7.85
N GLU A 36 42.84 15.95 -6.91
CA GLU A 36 42.57 16.03 -5.45
C GLU A 36 41.67 17.22 -5.11
N VAL A 37 41.64 18.25 -5.97
CA VAL A 37 40.82 19.46 -5.77
C VAL A 37 39.31 19.20 -5.96
N ASN A 38 38.92 18.23 -6.78
CA ASN A 38 37.51 17.96 -7.06
C ASN A 38 36.83 17.13 -5.96
N LEU A 39 37.59 16.28 -5.24
CA LEU A 39 37.07 15.46 -4.15
C LEU A 39 36.80 16.30 -2.89
N GLU A 40 37.67 17.26 -2.57
CA GLU A 40 37.46 18.19 -1.45
C GLU A 40 36.22 19.07 -1.64
N HIS A 41 35.95 19.53 -2.87
CA HIS A 41 34.73 20.31 -3.18
C HIS A 41 33.47 19.45 -3.05
N LEU A 42 33.52 18.16 -3.39
CA LEU A 42 32.42 17.23 -3.22
C LEU A 42 32.18 16.92 -1.73
N GLU A 43 33.24 16.68 -0.95
CA GLU A 43 33.15 16.47 0.51
C GLU A 43 32.61 17.70 1.22
N GLN A 44 33.04 18.91 0.86
CA GLN A 44 32.51 20.15 1.42
C GLN A 44 31.05 20.37 1.02
N ALA A 45 30.66 20.09 -0.24
CA ALA A 45 29.29 20.18 -0.69
C ALA A 45 28.36 19.18 0.04
N ILE A 46 28.86 17.95 0.32
CA ILE A 46 28.12 16.94 1.07
C ILE A 46 28.07 17.26 2.58
N SER A 47 29.15 17.80 3.16
CA SER A 47 29.20 18.15 4.59
C SER A 47 28.31 19.36 4.95
N ASN A 48 28.08 20.24 3.99
CA ASN A 48 27.21 21.42 4.14
C ASN A 48 25.72 21.09 3.95
N VAL A 49 25.37 19.86 3.60
CA VAL A 49 23.99 19.41 3.45
C VAL A 49 23.37 19.24 4.83
N SER A 50 22.63 20.24 5.28
CA SER A 50 21.77 20.14 6.46
C SER A 50 20.55 19.27 6.14
N VAL A 51 20.41 18.14 6.84
CA VAL A 51 19.33 17.13 6.60
C VAL A 51 17.93 17.69 6.88
N ASP A 52 17.83 18.87 7.50
CA ASP A 52 16.58 19.52 7.88
C ASP A 52 16.12 20.64 6.93
N ALA A 53 16.87 20.93 5.87
CA ALA A 53 16.48 21.94 4.89
C ALA A 53 15.49 21.39 3.86
N ASN A 54 14.43 22.16 3.59
CA ASN A 54 13.33 21.78 2.67
C ASN A 54 13.74 21.64 1.19
N ASP A 55 14.94 22.06 0.81
CA ASP A 55 15.44 21.98 -0.57
C ASP A 55 16.95 21.69 -0.53
N ILE A 56 17.29 20.41 -0.39
CA ILE A 56 18.68 19.97 -0.34
C ILE A 56 19.11 19.70 -1.77
N ARG A 57 19.94 20.57 -2.33
CA ARG A 57 20.61 20.36 -3.61
C ARG A 57 22.11 20.47 -3.43
N ILE A 58 22.83 19.45 -3.94
CA ILE A 58 24.28 19.48 -4.06
C ILE A 58 24.58 20.12 -5.41
N SER A 59 25.43 21.16 -5.41
CA SER A 59 25.98 21.76 -6.63
C SER A 59 27.47 21.96 -6.45
N THR A 60 28.26 21.30 -7.26
CA THR A 60 29.72 21.40 -7.23
C THR A 60 30.24 22.44 -8.22
N GLY A 61 29.43 22.79 -9.23
CA GLY A 61 29.83 23.70 -10.30
C GLY A 61 30.83 23.09 -11.28
N ASP A 62 31.22 21.83 -11.10
CA ASP A 62 32.19 21.13 -11.95
C ASP A 62 31.47 20.26 -13.00
N LYS A 63 31.86 20.40 -14.26
CA LYS A 63 31.26 19.65 -15.37
C LYS A 63 31.57 18.16 -15.33
N ASP A 64 32.72 17.78 -14.80
CA ASP A 64 33.15 16.38 -14.72
C ASP A 64 32.41 15.64 -13.60
N LEU A 65 31.91 16.34 -12.57
CA LEU A 65 31.12 15.81 -11.47
C LEU A 65 29.61 15.89 -11.69
N GLN A 66 29.13 16.46 -12.79
CA GLN A 66 27.72 16.71 -13.06
C GLN A 66 26.87 15.42 -13.01
N SER A 67 27.39 14.29 -13.51
CA SER A 67 26.66 13.01 -13.47
C SER A 67 26.47 12.48 -12.04
N ILE A 68 27.46 12.68 -11.17
CA ILE A 68 27.43 12.29 -9.76
C ILE A 68 26.48 13.22 -9.00
N GLU A 69 26.55 14.52 -9.27
CA GLU A 69 25.65 15.53 -8.70
C GLU A 69 24.18 15.20 -8.98
N VAL A 70 23.85 14.89 -10.24
CA VAL A 70 22.49 14.47 -10.63
C VAL A 70 22.07 13.20 -9.91
N ALA A 71 22.93 12.19 -9.81
CA ALA A 71 22.62 10.94 -9.12
C ALA A 71 22.40 11.16 -7.62
N LEU A 72 23.22 11.95 -6.95
CA LEU A 72 23.08 12.30 -5.53
C LEU A 72 21.82 13.12 -5.28
N ASN A 73 21.52 14.12 -6.09
CA ASN A 73 20.32 14.93 -5.97
C ASN A 73 19.05 14.08 -6.15
N ASN A 74 19.05 13.11 -7.06
CA ASN A 74 17.95 12.15 -7.22
C ASN A 74 17.80 11.26 -5.99
N LEU A 75 18.86 10.81 -5.37
CA LEU A 75 18.81 10.02 -4.13
C LEU A 75 18.28 10.84 -2.96
N LEU A 76 18.75 12.09 -2.82
CA LEU A 76 18.27 13.02 -1.80
C LEU A 76 16.77 13.33 -1.96
N ALA A 77 16.33 13.58 -3.19
CA ALA A 77 14.92 13.81 -3.48
C ALA A 77 14.05 12.59 -3.11
N ARG A 78 14.49 11.37 -3.45
CA ARG A 78 13.80 10.13 -3.05
C ARG A 78 13.77 9.95 -1.53
N MET A 79 14.86 10.26 -0.84
CA MET A 79 14.93 10.16 0.62
C MET A 79 14.00 11.18 1.30
N GLN A 80 13.94 12.42 0.80
CA GLN A 80 13.02 13.44 1.30
C GLN A 80 11.57 13.04 1.08
N GLU A 81 11.23 12.54 -0.11
CA GLU A 81 9.89 12.09 -0.41
C GLU A 81 9.48 10.91 0.49
N SER A 82 10.38 9.95 0.72
CA SER A 82 10.15 8.85 1.67
C SER A 82 9.90 9.35 3.10
N LYS A 83 10.68 10.36 3.58
CA LYS A 83 10.45 10.98 4.90
C LYS A 83 9.10 11.70 4.96
N ARG A 84 8.74 12.45 3.91
CA ARG A 84 7.43 13.13 3.85
C ARG A 84 6.28 12.14 3.86
N GLN A 85 6.38 11.04 3.12
CA GLN A 85 5.38 9.98 3.11
C GLN A 85 5.25 9.31 4.50
N GLN A 86 6.39 9.07 5.17
CA GLN A 86 6.38 8.52 6.53
C GLN A 86 5.74 9.49 7.54
N ALA A 87 6.04 10.78 7.45
CA ALA A 87 5.43 11.78 8.33
C ALA A 87 3.91 11.91 8.09
N ARG A 88 3.47 11.93 6.82
CA ARG A 88 2.06 11.90 6.46
C ARG A 88 1.38 10.65 7.01
N PHE A 89 1.97 9.48 6.80
CA PHE A 89 1.43 8.21 7.31
C PHE A 89 1.18 8.25 8.83
N VAL A 90 2.12 8.78 9.63
CA VAL A 90 1.95 8.90 11.09
C VAL A 90 0.86 9.90 11.44
N SER A 91 0.80 11.03 10.75
CA SER A 91 -0.24 12.05 10.94
C SER A 91 -1.63 11.49 10.65
N ASP A 92 -1.79 10.86 9.49
CA ASP A 92 -3.06 10.35 9.01
C ASP A 92 -3.54 9.17 9.88
N ALA A 93 -2.63 8.25 10.26
CA ALA A 93 -2.93 7.19 11.22
C ALA A 93 -3.42 7.74 12.56
N SER A 94 -2.81 8.84 13.04
CA SER A 94 -3.22 9.50 14.28
C SER A 94 -4.62 10.12 14.17
N HIS A 95 -4.96 10.68 13.02
CA HIS A 95 -6.30 11.21 12.74
C HIS A 95 -7.34 10.11 12.65
N GLU A 96 -7.06 9.03 11.90
CA GLU A 96 -7.98 7.91 11.74
C GLU A 96 -8.20 7.13 13.05
N LEU A 97 -7.24 7.10 13.97
CA LEU A 97 -7.42 6.50 15.29
C LEU A 97 -8.16 7.41 16.27
N ARG A 98 -8.10 8.74 16.11
CA ARG A 98 -8.76 9.69 17.01
C ARG A 98 -10.28 9.63 16.89
N THR A 99 -10.80 9.48 15.68
CA THR A 99 -12.25 9.42 15.43
C THR A 99 -12.93 8.27 16.18
N PRO A 100 -12.52 7.00 16.02
CA PRO A 100 -13.10 5.88 16.75
C PRO A 100 -12.98 6.04 18.27
N ILE A 101 -11.87 6.55 18.78
CA ILE A 101 -11.71 6.80 20.21
C ILE A 101 -12.75 7.83 20.70
N SER A 102 -13.04 8.87 19.93
CA SER A 102 -14.06 9.86 20.28
C SER A 102 -15.46 9.27 20.28
N VAL A 103 -15.76 8.37 19.33
CA VAL A 103 -17.04 7.63 19.27
C VAL A 103 -17.19 6.74 20.50
N ILE A 104 -16.15 5.94 20.82
CA ILE A 104 -16.12 5.09 22.03
C ILE A 104 -16.37 5.94 23.29
N GLN A 105 -15.68 7.08 23.44
CA GLN A 105 -15.89 7.97 24.58
C GLN A 105 -17.32 8.50 24.65
N GLY A 106 -17.93 8.82 23.50
CA GLY A 106 -19.33 9.25 23.42
C GLY A 106 -20.30 8.19 23.97
N TYR A 107 -20.18 6.95 23.49
CA TYR A 107 -21.05 5.84 23.93
C TYR A 107 -20.79 5.45 25.39
N VAL A 108 -19.55 5.47 25.86
CA VAL A 108 -19.24 5.28 27.30
C VAL A 108 -19.93 6.33 28.16
N ASN A 109 -19.93 7.61 27.74
CA ASN A 109 -20.63 8.66 28.46
C ASN A 109 -22.17 8.50 28.41
N MET A 110 -22.72 8.00 27.30
CA MET A 110 -24.15 7.65 27.22
C MET A 110 -24.52 6.51 28.17
N LEU A 111 -23.71 5.47 28.23
CA LEU A 111 -23.89 4.35 29.16
C LEU A 111 -23.84 4.80 30.62
N ASP A 112 -22.93 5.68 30.97
CA ASP A 112 -22.78 6.18 32.34
C ASP A 112 -24.00 7.00 32.78
N ARG A 113 -24.61 7.76 31.85
CA ARG A 113 -25.76 8.64 32.15
C ARG A 113 -27.09 7.91 32.14
N TRP A 114 -27.34 7.06 31.14
CA TRP A 114 -28.66 6.50 30.86
C TRP A 114 -28.72 4.97 30.76
N GLY A 115 -27.57 4.29 30.64
CA GLY A 115 -27.52 2.86 30.40
C GLY A 115 -28.15 1.98 31.52
N LYS A 116 -28.33 2.53 32.72
CA LYS A 116 -29.02 1.82 33.82
C LYS A 116 -30.54 2.00 33.82
N GLU A 117 -31.03 3.02 33.13
CA GLU A 117 -32.43 3.43 33.14
C GLU A 117 -33.14 3.12 31.81
N ASP A 118 -32.35 2.98 30.71
CA ASP A 118 -32.85 2.73 29.36
C ASP A 118 -32.12 1.57 28.69
N GLU A 119 -32.82 0.44 28.55
CA GLU A 119 -32.31 -0.80 27.96
C GLU A 119 -32.02 -0.63 26.46
N ALA A 120 -32.71 0.24 25.75
CA ALA A 120 -32.46 0.55 24.35
C ALA A 120 -31.09 1.27 24.20
N VAL A 121 -30.84 2.28 25.02
CA VAL A 121 -29.55 2.99 25.09
C VAL A 121 -28.42 2.05 25.47
N LEU A 122 -28.65 1.13 26.39
CA LEU A 122 -27.67 0.13 26.81
C LEU A 122 -27.27 -0.76 25.63
N ASN A 123 -28.24 -1.33 24.93
CA ASN A 123 -27.98 -2.27 23.82
C ASN A 123 -27.34 -1.56 22.63
N GLU A 124 -27.85 -0.39 22.24
CA GLU A 124 -27.28 0.42 21.15
C GLU A 124 -25.81 0.78 21.46
N SER A 125 -25.54 1.23 22.67
CA SER A 125 -24.18 1.63 23.04
C SER A 125 -23.21 0.45 23.06
N ILE A 126 -23.62 -0.73 23.53
CA ILE A 126 -22.80 -1.95 23.52
C ILE A 126 -22.49 -2.37 22.09
N GLU A 127 -23.49 -2.38 21.21
CA GLU A 127 -23.31 -2.73 19.79
C GLU A 127 -22.36 -1.75 19.10
N ALA A 128 -22.56 -0.46 19.29
CA ALA A 128 -21.69 0.57 18.73
C ALA A 128 -20.24 0.45 19.24
N LEU A 129 -20.03 0.22 20.53
CA LEU A 129 -18.71 -0.01 21.11
C LEU A 129 -18.01 -1.24 20.55
N LYS A 130 -18.76 -2.32 20.32
CA LYS A 130 -18.24 -3.55 19.72
C LYS A 130 -17.80 -3.28 18.28
N ASN A 131 -18.66 -2.67 17.47
CA ASN A 131 -18.37 -2.35 16.07
C ASN A 131 -17.15 -1.44 15.95
N GLU A 132 -17.04 -0.43 16.82
CA GLU A 132 -15.90 0.51 16.79
C GLU A 132 -14.60 -0.14 17.26
N SER A 133 -14.67 -1.08 18.22
CA SER A 133 -13.52 -1.88 18.65
C SER A 133 -13.01 -2.80 17.54
N ASP A 134 -13.91 -3.46 16.80
CA ASP A 134 -13.56 -4.31 15.66
C ASP A 134 -12.97 -3.46 14.53
N HIS A 135 -13.56 -2.30 14.22
CA HIS A 135 -13.01 -1.34 13.25
C HIS A 135 -11.58 -0.87 13.61
N MET A 136 -11.35 -0.52 14.88
CA MET A 136 -10.01 -0.14 15.36
C MET A 136 -9.00 -1.28 15.22
N LYS A 137 -9.41 -2.51 15.53
CA LYS A 137 -8.55 -3.69 15.38
C LYS A 137 -8.12 -3.85 13.92
N ASP A 138 -9.06 -3.80 12.99
CA ASP A 138 -8.79 -3.94 11.55
C ASP A 138 -7.87 -2.81 11.06
N LEU A 139 -8.11 -1.57 11.48
CA LEU A 139 -7.25 -0.43 11.16
C LEU A 139 -5.81 -0.63 11.65
N ILE A 140 -5.64 -1.09 12.89
CA ILE A 140 -4.30 -1.37 13.45
C ILE A 140 -3.60 -2.49 12.67
N GLU A 141 -4.30 -3.57 12.32
CA GLU A 141 -3.74 -4.66 11.52
C GLU A 141 -3.29 -4.20 10.14
N GLN A 142 -4.09 -3.35 9.47
CA GLN A 142 -3.75 -2.73 8.19
C GLN A 142 -2.51 -1.82 8.29
N LEU A 143 -2.44 -0.99 9.34
CA LEU A 143 -1.28 -0.13 9.60
C LEU A 143 -0.01 -0.95 9.85
N LEU A 144 -0.11 -2.00 10.66
CA LEU A 144 1.01 -2.89 10.96
C LEU A 144 1.48 -3.65 9.70
N PHE A 145 0.54 -4.07 8.84
CA PHE A 145 0.87 -4.72 7.57
C PHE A 145 1.71 -3.79 6.68
N LEU A 146 1.26 -2.54 6.48
CA LEU A 146 1.98 -1.55 5.67
C LEU A 146 3.34 -1.19 6.27
N ALA A 147 3.41 -0.98 7.59
CA ALA A 147 4.66 -0.67 8.27
C ALA A 147 5.71 -1.81 8.18
N ARG A 148 5.26 -3.06 8.22
CA ARG A 148 6.11 -4.24 7.99
C ARG A 148 6.55 -4.32 6.52
N GLY A 149 5.65 -4.00 5.58
CA GLY A 149 5.94 -3.94 4.15
C GLY A 149 7.05 -2.93 3.85
N ASP A 150 6.94 -1.71 4.34
CA ASP A 150 7.94 -0.64 4.15
C ASP A 150 9.31 -1.01 4.73
N SER A 151 9.32 -1.77 5.82
CA SER A 151 10.57 -2.22 6.46
C SER A 151 11.16 -3.50 5.84
N GLY A 152 10.51 -4.05 4.79
CA GLY A 152 10.89 -5.31 4.16
C GLY A 152 10.76 -6.53 5.09
N ARG A 153 9.87 -6.45 6.09
CA ARG A 153 9.65 -7.52 7.08
C ARG A 153 8.50 -8.45 6.72
N ASN A 154 7.65 -8.08 5.76
CA ASN A 154 6.67 -9.00 5.23
C ASN A 154 7.38 -10.05 4.38
N THR A 155 7.50 -11.26 4.91
CA THR A 155 8.13 -12.37 4.22
C THR A 155 7.06 -13.15 3.47
N LEU A 156 7.17 -13.20 2.14
CA LEU A 156 6.32 -14.03 1.30
C LEU A 156 6.62 -15.52 1.54
N LYS A 157 5.60 -16.34 1.50
CA LYS A 157 5.69 -17.80 1.46
C LYS A 157 5.15 -18.29 0.10
N PRO A 158 5.92 -18.08 -0.99
CA PRO A 158 5.43 -18.35 -2.32
C PRO A 158 5.35 -19.84 -2.59
N VAL A 159 4.18 -20.27 -3.03
CA VAL A 159 3.89 -21.62 -3.53
C VAL A 159 3.25 -21.51 -4.92
N GLU A 160 3.18 -22.61 -5.66
CA GLU A 160 2.40 -22.65 -6.90
C GLU A 160 0.91 -22.77 -6.56
N VAL A 161 0.11 -21.89 -7.13
CA VAL A 161 -1.33 -21.75 -6.87
C VAL A 161 -2.08 -21.61 -8.18
N ASP A 162 -3.17 -22.34 -8.33
CA ASP A 162 -4.12 -22.04 -9.40
C ASP A 162 -4.93 -20.79 -9.00
N LEU A 163 -4.72 -19.73 -9.76
CA LEU A 163 -5.40 -18.46 -9.54
C LEU A 163 -6.93 -18.59 -9.67
N ASN A 164 -7.38 -19.53 -10.50
CA ASN A 164 -8.80 -19.84 -10.65
C ASN A 164 -9.42 -20.34 -9.34
N ASP A 165 -8.77 -21.30 -8.69
CA ASP A 165 -9.27 -21.87 -7.43
C ASP A 165 -9.29 -20.81 -6.32
N LEU A 166 -8.26 -19.97 -6.29
CA LEU A 166 -8.15 -18.89 -5.31
C LEU A 166 -9.27 -17.84 -5.47
N VAL A 167 -9.54 -17.42 -6.70
CA VAL A 167 -10.59 -16.44 -7.01
C VAL A 167 -11.97 -17.07 -6.77
N GLN A 168 -12.17 -18.34 -7.13
CA GLN A 168 -13.42 -19.06 -6.86
C GLN A 168 -13.74 -19.11 -5.37
N GLU A 169 -12.74 -19.40 -4.53
CA GLU A 169 -12.93 -19.43 -3.08
C GLU A 169 -13.41 -18.07 -2.54
N VAL A 170 -12.79 -16.96 -3.00
CA VAL A 170 -13.22 -15.61 -2.59
C VAL A 170 -14.59 -15.25 -3.14
N TYR A 171 -14.92 -15.68 -4.36
CA TYR A 171 -16.25 -15.52 -4.96
C TYR A 171 -17.33 -16.21 -4.12
N GLU A 172 -17.11 -17.49 -3.72
CA GLU A 172 -18.03 -18.25 -2.87
C GLU A 172 -18.19 -17.61 -1.48
N GLU A 173 -17.10 -17.16 -0.86
CA GLU A 173 -17.11 -16.43 0.40
C GLU A 173 -17.95 -15.12 0.28
N SER A 174 -17.79 -14.38 -0.82
CA SER A 174 -18.48 -13.11 -1.06
C SER A 174 -19.99 -13.31 -1.15
N MET A 175 -20.45 -14.33 -1.86
CA MET A 175 -21.87 -14.68 -1.95
C MET A 175 -22.47 -15.07 -0.60
N MET A 176 -21.69 -15.66 0.32
CA MET A 176 -22.18 -16.03 1.65
C MET A 176 -22.30 -14.82 2.59
N ILE A 177 -21.46 -13.80 2.39
CA ILE A 177 -21.38 -12.64 3.29
C ILE A 177 -22.30 -11.52 2.84
N ASP A 178 -22.41 -11.30 1.52
CA ASP A 178 -23.16 -10.21 0.94
C ASP A 178 -24.34 -10.74 0.11
N GLU A 179 -25.53 -10.56 0.64
CA GLU A 179 -26.81 -10.93 -0.02
C GLU A 179 -27.37 -9.80 -0.89
N THR A 180 -26.72 -8.63 -0.93
CA THR A 180 -27.25 -7.44 -1.57
C THR A 180 -26.88 -7.30 -3.04
N HIS A 181 -25.77 -7.94 -3.44
CA HIS A 181 -25.27 -7.91 -4.82
C HIS A 181 -25.31 -9.29 -5.47
N PRO A 182 -25.71 -9.40 -6.73
CA PRO A 182 -25.49 -10.58 -7.52
C PRO A 182 -24.00 -10.69 -7.90
N TYR A 183 -23.44 -11.89 -7.82
CA TYR A 183 -22.06 -12.19 -8.16
C TYR A 183 -21.99 -13.11 -9.36
N GLU A 184 -21.11 -12.82 -10.32
CA GLU A 184 -20.85 -13.66 -11.48
C GLU A 184 -19.38 -14.05 -11.57
N PHE A 185 -19.09 -15.31 -11.96
CA PHE A 185 -17.72 -15.80 -12.09
C PHE A 185 -17.45 -16.43 -13.45
N SER A 186 -16.44 -15.90 -14.14
CA SER A 186 -15.89 -16.44 -15.38
C SER A 186 -14.57 -17.15 -15.11
N ALA A 187 -14.60 -18.47 -15.08
CA ALA A 187 -13.48 -19.32 -14.73
C ALA A 187 -12.49 -19.55 -15.89
N CYS A 188 -11.21 -19.68 -15.57
CA CYS A 188 -10.16 -20.15 -16.48
C CYS A 188 -9.18 -21.06 -15.72
N PRO A 189 -9.48 -22.35 -15.58
CA PRO A 189 -8.64 -23.30 -14.84
C PRO A 189 -7.21 -23.39 -15.39
N GLY A 190 -6.27 -23.76 -14.51
CA GLY A 190 -4.87 -23.95 -14.87
C GLY A 190 -4.09 -22.63 -15.00
N CYS A 191 -4.63 -21.50 -14.51
CA CYS A 191 -3.93 -20.22 -14.44
C CYS A 191 -2.96 -20.21 -13.25
N MET A 192 -1.81 -20.88 -13.42
CA MET A 192 -0.83 -21.05 -12.35
C MET A 192 -0.03 -19.78 -12.11
N VAL A 193 0.10 -19.39 -10.83
CA VAL A 193 0.96 -18.29 -10.34
C VAL A 193 1.83 -18.79 -9.19
N ARG A 194 2.99 -18.20 -9.01
CA ARG A 194 3.82 -18.42 -7.83
C ARG A 194 3.60 -17.28 -6.84
N GLY A 195 2.96 -17.56 -5.69
CA GLY A 195 2.65 -16.52 -4.74
C GLY A 195 2.25 -17.03 -3.36
N ASP A 196 2.09 -16.09 -2.44
CA ASP A 196 1.58 -16.33 -1.09
C ASP A 196 0.05 -16.35 -1.13
N VAL A 197 -0.53 -17.51 -0.87
CA VAL A 197 -1.98 -17.77 -0.95
C VAL A 197 -2.78 -16.78 -0.10
N ALA A 198 -2.35 -16.55 1.15
CA ALA A 198 -3.07 -15.68 2.07
C ALA A 198 -3.05 -14.21 1.61
N MET A 199 -1.90 -13.75 1.12
CA MET A 199 -1.77 -12.38 0.60
C MET A 199 -2.52 -12.19 -0.71
N LEU A 200 -2.43 -13.14 -1.65
CA LEU A 200 -3.19 -13.07 -2.91
C LEU A 200 -4.69 -13.04 -2.64
N LYS A 201 -5.20 -13.91 -1.74
CA LYS A 201 -6.59 -13.86 -1.30
C LYS A 201 -6.98 -12.51 -0.72
N GLN A 202 -6.12 -11.95 0.14
CA GLN A 202 -6.36 -10.64 0.73
C GLN A 202 -6.47 -9.55 -0.35
N SER A 203 -5.64 -9.58 -1.39
CA SER A 203 -5.73 -8.60 -2.49
C SER A 203 -7.06 -8.71 -3.24
N ILE A 204 -7.52 -9.94 -3.52
CA ILE A 204 -8.82 -10.17 -4.18
C ILE A 204 -9.97 -9.66 -3.31
N ARG A 205 -9.99 -10.00 -2.00
CA ARG A 205 -11.01 -9.55 -1.06
C ARG A 205 -11.10 -8.03 -0.98
N ILE A 206 -9.96 -7.32 -1.01
CA ILE A 206 -9.92 -5.85 -0.99
C ILE A 206 -10.63 -5.27 -2.22
N PHE A 207 -10.38 -5.79 -3.42
CA PHE A 207 -11.06 -5.32 -4.63
C PHE A 207 -12.55 -5.62 -4.60
N VAL A 208 -12.95 -6.80 -4.11
CA VAL A 208 -14.36 -7.18 -3.97
C VAL A 208 -15.08 -6.30 -2.96
N GLN A 209 -14.49 -6.06 -1.81
CA GLN A 209 -15.06 -5.18 -0.79
C GLN A 209 -15.23 -3.75 -1.31
N ASN A 210 -14.28 -3.26 -2.12
CA ASN A 210 -14.45 -1.97 -2.78
C ASN A 210 -15.59 -2.01 -3.81
N ALA A 211 -15.69 -3.06 -4.63
CA ALA A 211 -16.76 -3.23 -5.58
C ALA A 211 -18.15 -3.19 -4.88
N ALA A 212 -18.33 -4.03 -3.86
CA ALA A 212 -19.59 -4.07 -3.09
C ALA A 212 -19.90 -2.74 -2.37
N LYS A 213 -18.87 -2.04 -1.91
CA LYS A 213 -19.04 -0.77 -1.20
C LYS A 213 -19.46 0.38 -2.08
N TYR A 214 -19.01 0.42 -3.33
CA TYR A 214 -19.24 1.53 -4.26
C TYR A 214 -20.25 1.23 -5.36
N SER A 215 -20.97 0.12 -5.25
CA SER A 215 -22.08 -0.27 -6.09
C SER A 215 -23.41 -0.08 -5.35
N ASP A 216 -24.48 0.18 -6.09
CA ASP A 216 -25.82 0.20 -5.55
C ASP A 216 -26.34 -1.24 -5.32
N LYS A 217 -27.27 -1.40 -4.38
CA LYS A 217 -27.89 -2.71 -4.14
C LYS A 217 -28.55 -3.25 -5.40
N GLY A 218 -28.15 -4.44 -5.79
CA GLY A 218 -28.64 -5.10 -7.00
C GLY A 218 -27.70 -5.01 -8.19
N ASP A 219 -26.67 -4.17 -8.13
CA ASP A 219 -25.61 -4.13 -9.15
C ASP A 219 -24.80 -5.43 -9.13
N THR A 220 -24.34 -5.86 -10.30
CA THR A 220 -23.61 -7.11 -10.42
C THR A 220 -22.10 -6.91 -10.25
N ILE A 221 -21.47 -7.78 -9.47
CA ILE A 221 -20.02 -7.83 -9.30
C ILE A 221 -19.48 -9.02 -10.09
N HIS A 222 -18.62 -8.76 -11.07
CA HIS A 222 -18.08 -9.77 -11.96
C HIS A 222 -16.65 -10.14 -11.60
N PHE A 223 -16.41 -11.42 -11.43
CA PHE A 223 -15.08 -12.00 -11.29
C PHE A 223 -14.68 -12.66 -12.60
N THR A 224 -13.46 -12.46 -13.01
CA THR A 224 -12.91 -13.11 -14.20
C THR A 224 -11.49 -13.59 -13.92
N VAL A 225 -11.17 -14.80 -14.31
CA VAL A 225 -9.80 -15.29 -14.40
C VAL A 225 -9.47 -15.55 -15.85
N GLY A 226 -8.25 -15.26 -16.28
CA GLY A 226 -7.88 -15.45 -17.67
C GLY A 226 -6.37 -15.40 -17.92
N ARG A 227 -6.02 -15.53 -19.18
CA ARG A 227 -4.64 -15.46 -19.69
C ARG A 227 -4.51 -14.32 -20.68
N SER A 228 -3.36 -13.68 -20.68
CA SER A 228 -2.97 -12.65 -21.63
C SER A 228 -1.56 -12.94 -22.14
N GLU A 229 -1.08 -12.17 -23.11
CA GLU A 229 0.32 -12.21 -23.58
C GLU A 229 1.31 -11.85 -22.45
N ARG A 230 0.86 -11.11 -21.42
CA ARG A 230 1.70 -10.67 -20.28
C ARG A 230 1.69 -11.64 -19.12
N GLY A 231 0.84 -12.67 -19.14
CA GLY A 231 0.70 -13.64 -18.06
C GLY A 231 -0.74 -14.01 -17.74
N VAL A 232 -0.96 -14.48 -16.54
CA VAL A 232 -2.29 -14.82 -16.03
C VAL A 232 -2.84 -13.66 -15.21
N TYR A 233 -4.16 -13.48 -15.23
CA TYR A 233 -4.77 -12.38 -14.49
C TYR A 233 -6.05 -12.81 -13.79
N TYR A 234 -6.39 -12.09 -12.73
CA TYR A 234 -7.74 -12.01 -12.24
C TYR A 234 -8.28 -10.58 -12.41
N GLN A 235 -9.59 -10.46 -12.42
CA GLN A 235 -10.29 -9.19 -12.57
C GLN A 235 -11.51 -9.19 -11.68
N VAL A 236 -11.74 -8.05 -11.01
CA VAL A 236 -12.99 -7.73 -10.31
C VAL A 236 -13.55 -6.48 -10.98
N GLN A 237 -14.81 -6.54 -11.39
CA GLN A 237 -15.51 -5.43 -12.04
C GLN A 237 -16.84 -5.22 -11.35
N ASP A 238 -17.14 -3.97 -11.07
CA ASP A 238 -18.42 -3.49 -10.54
C ASP A 238 -19.16 -2.61 -11.56
N GLU A 239 -20.44 -2.37 -11.30
CA GLU A 239 -21.30 -1.46 -12.06
C GLU A 239 -21.62 -0.19 -11.25
N GLY A 240 -20.81 0.13 -10.23
CA GLY A 240 -21.04 1.23 -9.30
C GLY A 240 -20.76 2.63 -9.85
N ILE A 241 -20.55 3.56 -8.92
CA ILE A 241 -20.39 5.00 -9.24
C ILE A 241 -19.19 5.32 -10.13
N GLY A 242 -18.20 4.42 -10.23
CA GLY A 242 -16.96 4.67 -10.97
C GLY A 242 -16.11 5.78 -10.34
N MET A 243 -15.12 6.28 -11.11
CA MET A 243 -14.20 7.32 -10.65
C MET A 243 -13.83 8.28 -11.77
N GLN A 244 -13.47 9.52 -11.41
CA GLN A 244 -12.88 10.49 -12.33
C GLN A 244 -11.44 10.10 -12.68
N ALA A 245 -10.98 10.41 -13.89
CA ALA A 245 -9.62 10.10 -14.34
C ALA A 245 -8.54 10.74 -13.43
N SER A 246 -8.82 11.89 -12.84
CA SER A 246 -7.92 12.57 -11.88
C SER A 246 -7.76 11.80 -10.57
N GLU A 247 -8.74 11.01 -10.16
CA GLU A 247 -8.72 10.25 -8.93
C GLU A 247 -7.90 8.96 -9.05
N VAL A 248 -7.93 8.32 -10.23
CA VAL A 248 -7.26 7.03 -10.50
C VAL A 248 -5.77 7.05 -10.13
N VAL A 249 -5.12 8.21 -10.28
CA VAL A 249 -3.70 8.38 -9.95
C VAL A 249 -3.45 8.25 -8.45
N HIS A 250 -4.44 8.57 -7.62
CA HIS A 250 -4.32 8.68 -6.15
C HIS A 250 -4.92 7.51 -5.39
N ILE A 251 -5.77 6.67 -6.01
CA ILE A 251 -6.52 5.61 -5.30
C ILE A 251 -5.65 4.60 -4.56
N PHE A 252 -4.39 4.46 -4.94
CA PHE A 252 -3.43 3.59 -4.25
C PHE A 252 -2.59 4.31 -3.18
N GLU A 253 -2.78 5.62 -3.00
CA GLU A 253 -2.17 6.36 -1.91
C GLU A 253 -2.85 5.97 -0.58
N ARG A 254 -2.07 5.94 0.50
CA ARG A 254 -2.58 5.60 1.83
C ARG A 254 -3.53 6.68 2.31
N PHE A 255 -4.63 6.27 2.93
CA PHE A 255 -5.69 7.15 3.46
C PHE A 255 -6.40 7.99 2.39
N TYR A 256 -6.13 7.75 1.10
CA TYR A 256 -6.84 8.45 0.05
C TYR A 256 -8.31 7.99 0.00
N ARG A 257 -9.20 8.96 -0.05
CA ARG A 257 -10.63 8.80 -0.29
C ARG A 257 -11.10 9.95 -1.16
N SER A 258 -11.92 9.66 -2.16
CA SER A 258 -12.58 10.72 -2.94
C SER A 258 -13.50 11.54 -2.04
N ASP A 259 -13.84 12.76 -2.46
CA ASP A 259 -14.74 13.63 -1.69
C ASP A 259 -16.13 13.01 -1.56
N GLU A 260 -16.59 12.27 -2.57
CA GLU A 260 -17.84 11.51 -2.54
C GLU A 260 -17.78 10.36 -1.51
N ALA A 261 -16.66 9.63 -1.47
CA ALA A 261 -16.44 8.56 -0.50
C ALA A 261 -16.28 9.06 0.95
N ARG A 262 -15.88 10.31 1.15
CA ARG A 262 -15.82 10.94 2.49
C ARG A 262 -17.18 11.26 3.06
N ASN A 263 -18.13 11.59 2.18
CA ASN A 263 -19.50 11.96 2.55
C ASN A 263 -20.43 10.75 2.69
N SER A 264 -20.01 9.56 2.26
CA SER A 264 -20.80 8.35 2.40
C SER A 264 -20.71 7.79 3.82
N GLU A 265 -21.85 7.30 4.35
CA GLU A 265 -21.95 6.61 5.65
C GLU A 265 -21.16 5.29 5.67
N THR A 266 -20.79 4.77 4.50
CA THR A 266 -19.99 3.57 4.34
C THR A 266 -18.51 3.86 4.60
N GLY A 267 -18.12 4.02 5.86
CA GLY A 267 -16.77 4.29 6.30
C GLY A 267 -15.70 3.39 5.68
N GLY A 268 -14.44 3.78 5.78
CA GLY A 268 -13.30 2.96 5.37
C GLY A 268 -12.00 3.72 5.57
N SER A 269 -10.95 3.02 5.95
CA SER A 269 -9.65 3.59 6.33
C SER A 269 -8.87 4.23 5.18
N GLY A 270 -9.23 3.97 3.92
CA GLY A 270 -8.42 4.35 2.75
C GLY A 270 -7.08 3.59 2.63
N LEU A 271 -6.91 2.50 3.39
CA LEU A 271 -5.70 1.68 3.36
C LEU A 271 -5.82 0.43 2.46
N GLY A 272 -7.02 -0.02 2.16
CA GLY A 272 -7.25 -1.28 1.45
C GLY A 272 -6.52 -1.33 0.11
N LEU A 273 -6.76 -0.38 -0.79
CA LEU A 273 -6.13 -0.37 -2.12
C LEU A 273 -4.60 -0.24 -2.04
N SER A 274 -4.06 0.48 -1.07
CA SER A 274 -2.61 0.56 -0.86
C SER A 274 -2.01 -0.77 -0.39
N ILE A 275 -2.75 -1.56 0.38
CA ILE A 275 -2.39 -2.93 0.78
C ILE A 275 -2.44 -3.86 -0.44
N ALA A 276 -3.53 -3.80 -1.23
CA ALA A 276 -3.65 -4.61 -2.45
C ALA A 276 -2.50 -4.34 -3.41
N LYS A 277 -2.15 -3.06 -3.61
CA LYS A 277 -1.01 -2.66 -4.43
C LYS A 277 0.30 -3.22 -3.89
N TRP A 278 0.56 -3.10 -2.59
CA TRP A 278 1.77 -3.66 -1.98
C TRP A 278 1.85 -5.19 -2.22
N ILE A 279 0.73 -5.90 -2.03
CA ILE A 279 0.67 -7.36 -2.25
C ILE A 279 1.00 -7.68 -3.70
N VAL A 280 0.36 -7.00 -4.66
CA VAL A 280 0.57 -7.24 -6.09
C VAL A 280 2.01 -6.94 -6.50
N ASP A 281 2.56 -5.80 -6.06
CA ASP A 281 3.96 -5.42 -6.33
C ASP A 281 4.96 -6.43 -5.73
N ALA A 282 4.68 -6.98 -4.54
CA ALA A 282 5.49 -7.99 -3.88
C ALA A 282 5.47 -9.36 -4.62
N HIS A 283 4.51 -9.57 -5.52
CA HIS A 283 4.38 -10.74 -6.38
C HIS A 283 4.77 -10.44 -7.84
N ASP A 284 5.48 -9.34 -8.11
CA ASP A 284 5.87 -8.89 -9.45
C ASP A 284 4.66 -8.70 -10.40
N GLY A 285 3.48 -8.48 -9.83
CA GLY A 285 2.24 -8.26 -10.56
C GLY A 285 2.03 -6.82 -10.99
N GLN A 286 1.06 -6.59 -11.85
CA GLN A 286 0.66 -5.28 -12.34
C GLN A 286 -0.84 -5.08 -12.15
N ILE A 287 -1.25 -3.89 -11.70
CA ILE A 287 -2.66 -3.51 -11.58
C ILE A 287 -3.02 -2.56 -12.72
N GLU A 288 -4.07 -2.91 -13.46
CA GLU A 288 -4.71 -2.04 -14.44
C GLU A 288 -6.09 -1.64 -13.91
N VAL A 289 -6.41 -0.34 -13.99
CA VAL A 289 -7.70 0.20 -13.56
C VAL A 289 -8.40 0.79 -14.77
N LEU A 290 -9.60 0.31 -15.05
CA LEU A 290 -10.48 0.90 -16.02
C LEU A 290 -11.76 1.33 -15.31
N THR A 291 -12.04 2.61 -15.34
CA THR A 291 -13.20 3.19 -14.66
C THR A 291 -13.80 4.33 -15.44
N ARG A 292 -15.08 4.56 -15.27
CA ARG A 292 -15.81 5.68 -15.80
C ARG A 292 -16.91 6.06 -14.83
N PRO A 293 -17.12 7.35 -14.53
CA PRO A 293 -18.24 7.80 -13.71
C PRO A 293 -19.57 7.23 -14.21
N ASP A 294 -20.40 6.77 -13.30
CA ASP A 294 -21.72 6.16 -13.51
C ASP A 294 -21.72 4.85 -14.35
N PHE A 295 -20.55 4.23 -14.52
CA PHE A 295 -20.40 2.96 -15.26
C PHE A 295 -19.67 1.89 -14.48
N GLY A 296 -19.12 2.23 -13.31
CA GLY A 296 -18.39 1.30 -12.48
C GLY A 296 -16.88 1.29 -12.70
N THR A 297 -16.24 0.31 -12.05
CA THR A 297 -14.78 0.17 -12.03
C THR A 297 -14.39 -1.27 -12.28
N ARG A 298 -13.29 -1.45 -13.01
CA ARG A 298 -12.65 -2.74 -13.24
C ARG A 298 -11.20 -2.68 -12.79
N PHE A 299 -10.87 -3.49 -11.82
CA PHE A 299 -9.50 -3.79 -11.43
C PHE A 299 -9.06 -5.09 -12.06
N ARG A 300 -7.98 -5.06 -12.83
CA ARG A 300 -7.33 -6.26 -13.37
C ARG A 300 -5.93 -6.35 -12.80
N VAL A 301 -5.60 -7.51 -12.23
CA VAL A 301 -4.28 -7.83 -11.69
C VAL A 301 -3.66 -8.91 -12.53
N THR A 302 -2.52 -8.64 -13.15
CA THR A 302 -1.80 -9.57 -14.01
C THR A 302 -0.48 -9.97 -13.34
N PHE A 303 -0.23 -11.28 -13.30
CA PHE A 303 1.04 -11.84 -12.81
C PHE A 303 1.81 -12.46 -13.97
N PRO A 304 3.16 -12.39 -13.99
CA PRO A 304 3.97 -13.07 -14.99
C PRO A 304 3.77 -14.58 -14.94
N CYS A 305 3.83 -15.26 -16.08
CA CYS A 305 3.76 -16.73 -16.11
C CYS A 305 4.94 -17.32 -15.34
N SER A 306 4.70 -18.38 -14.57
CA SER A 306 5.73 -19.06 -13.76
C SER A 306 6.90 -19.62 -14.60
N THR A 307 6.76 -19.71 -15.92
CA THR A 307 7.79 -20.18 -16.87
C THR A 307 8.87 -19.13 -17.16
N ASP A 308 8.63 -17.84 -16.96
CA ASP A 308 9.57 -16.78 -17.38
C ASP A 308 10.63 -16.39 -16.32
N VAL A 309 10.52 -16.93 -15.10
CA VAL A 309 11.46 -16.59 -13.99
C VAL A 309 12.84 -17.24 -14.15
N ASN A 310 13.02 -18.21 -15.05
CA ASN A 310 14.29 -18.92 -15.24
C ASN A 310 15.19 -18.38 -16.38
N MET A 311 14.85 -17.26 -17.02
CA MET A 311 15.67 -16.70 -18.12
C MET A 311 16.49 -15.46 -17.77
N VAL A 312 16.50 -15.03 -16.50
CA VAL A 312 17.36 -13.91 -16.06
C VAL A 312 18.15 -14.35 -14.84
N GLN A 313 19.21 -15.11 -15.07
CA GLN A 313 20.37 -15.26 -14.20
C GLN A 313 21.64 -14.90 -14.97
#